data_452faf637dff510e213b75a7509d887f
#
_entry.id   452faf637dff510e213b75a7509d887f
#
_cell.length_a   1.000
_cell.length_b   1.000
_cell.length_c   1.000
_cell.angle_alpha   90.00
_cell.angle_beta   90.00
_cell.angle_gamma   90.00
#
_symmetry.space_group_name_H-M   'P 1'
#
loop_
_entity.id
_entity.type
_entity.pdbx_description
1 polymer ?
#
loop_
_entity_poly.entity_id
_entity_poly.type
_entity_poly.pdbx_seq_one_letter_code
_entity_poly.pdbx_strand_id
1 'polypeptide(L)'
;MKRNNYFRDMGNKIAYFIMDYCIKNNIGTVVIGKNSNWKNESNIGKISNQKFCFIPHSTIFQKIKEKCESVGITYIEREESYTSKASFLDKDNIPIYEEGSFTKYNFSGKRVERGLYKTKKGILINADVNGASNILRKEFKDAFKDIKDFSYLYKTVRRITIT
;
A
#
# COMPACT_ATOMS: atom_id res chain seq x y z
N MET A 1 20.47 -20.39 -5.61
CA MET A 1 21.09 -19.93 -4.35
C MET A 1 21.28 -18.40 -4.26
N LYS A 2 21.95 -17.74 -5.22
CA LYS A 2 22.18 -16.28 -5.20
C LYS A 2 20.90 -15.40 -5.13
N ARG A 3 19.83 -15.74 -5.87
CA ARG A 3 18.57 -14.98 -5.90
C ARG A 3 17.83 -14.96 -4.54
N ASN A 4 17.75 -16.11 -3.86
CA ASN A 4 17.06 -16.19 -2.55
C ASN A 4 17.82 -15.40 -1.49
N ASN A 5 19.14 -15.39 -1.54
CA ASN A 5 19.96 -14.57 -0.65
C ASN A 5 19.73 -13.07 -0.90
N TYR A 6 19.62 -12.66 -2.18
CA TYR A 6 19.31 -11.29 -2.56
C TYR A 6 17.95 -10.83 -1.99
N PHE A 7 16.88 -11.62 -2.18
CA PHE A 7 15.57 -11.26 -1.65
C PHE A 7 15.53 -11.26 -0.11
N ARG A 8 16.27 -12.16 0.52
CA ARG A 8 16.40 -12.18 1.98
C ARG A 8 17.12 -10.94 2.49
N ASP A 9 18.20 -10.53 1.87
CA ASP A 9 18.96 -9.33 2.22
C ASP A 9 18.12 -8.07 1.98
N MET A 10 17.50 -7.94 0.81
CA MET A 10 16.63 -6.82 0.49
C MET A 10 15.45 -6.73 1.45
N GLY A 11 14.84 -7.86 1.81
CA GLY A 11 13.75 -7.89 2.80
C GLY A 11 14.20 -7.40 4.18
N ASN A 12 15.41 -7.74 4.61
CA ASN A 12 15.99 -7.23 5.87
C ASN A 12 16.21 -5.71 5.80
N LYS A 13 16.77 -5.21 4.70
CA LYS A 13 17.02 -3.77 4.49
C LYS A 13 15.71 -2.98 4.49
N ILE A 14 14.67 -3.47 3.78
CA ILE A 14 13.33 -2.85 3.76
C ILE A 14 12.75 -2.80 5.18
N ALA A 15 12.76 -3.92 5.90
CA ALA A 15 12.22 -4.01 7.25
C ALA A 15 12.95 -3.08 8.22
N TYR A 16 14.27 -3.03 8.15
CA TYR A 16 15.09 -2.12 8.96
C TYR A 16 14.77 -0.66 8.63
N PHE A 17 14.70 -0.31 7.35
CA PHE A 17 14.36 1.04 6.91
C PHE A 17 12.99 1.50 7.45
N ILE A 18 11.97 0.64 7.35
CA ILE A 18 10.62 0.95 7.84
C ILE A 18 10.65 1.16 9.36
N MET A 19 11.27 0.25 10.11
CA MET A 19 11.42 0.34 11.56
C MET A 19 12.13 1.65 11.97
N ASP A 20 13.29 1.93 11.38
CA ASP A 20 14.08 3.13 11.68
C ASP A 20 13.31 4.42 11.36
N TYR A 21 12.61 4.44 10.22
CA TYR A 21 11.74 5.56 9.86
C TYR A 21 10.61 5.77 10.87
N CYS A 22 9.97 4.69 11.32
CA CYS A 22 8.90 4.76 12.32
C CYS A 22 9.42 5.30 13.65
N ILE A 23 10.56 4.80 14.13
CA ILE A 23 11.17 5.28 15.39
C ILE A 23 11.50 6.77 15.30
N LYS A 24 12.17 7.20 14.23
CA LYS A 24 12.57 8.61 14.03
C LYS A 24 11.40 9.58 13.93
N ASN A 25 10.23 9.10 13.54
CA ASN A 25 9.03 9.92 13.35
C ASN A 25 7.93 9.64 14.38
N ASN A 26 8.23 8.91 15.47
CA ASN A 26 7.28 8.55 16.53
C ASN A 26 6.03 7.85 16.00
N ILE A 27 6.19 6.95 15.01
CA ILE A 27 5.09 6.19 14.40
C ILE A 27 4.94 4.88 15.17
N GLY A 28 3.80 4.69 15.83
CA GLY A 28 3.52 3.50 16.66
C GLY A 28 2.82 2.36 15.91
N THR A 29 2.35 2.58 14.67
CA THR A 29 1.60 1.56 13.94
C THR A 29 1.94 1.58 12.46
N VAL A 30 2.15 0.38 11.88
CA VAL A 30 2.33 0.16 10.44
C VAL A 30 1.19 -0.69 9.93
N VAL A 31 0.48 -0.21 8.89
CA VAL A 31 -0.59 -0.95 8.23
C VAL A 31 -0.14 -1.32 6.81
N ILE A 32 -0.22 -2.60 6.47
CA ILE A 32 0.15 -3.10 5.14
C ILE A 32 -1.08 -3.70 4.46
N GLY A 33 -1.30 -3.31 3.21
CA GLY A 33 -2.31 -3.93 2.36
C GLY A 33 -1.90 -5.35 1.98
N LYS A 34 -2.83 -6.29 2.15
CA LYS A 34 -2.66 -7.69 1.77
C LYS A 34 -3.81 -8.13 0.88
N ASN A 35 -3.47 -8.71 -0.24
CA ASN A 35 -4.45 -9.38 -1.11
C ASN A 35 -4.15 -10.89 -1.11
N SER A 36 -5.11 -11.69 -0.66
CA SER A 36 -5.00 -13.16 -0.68
C SER A 36 -4.84 -13.73 -2.09
N ASN A 37 -5.33 -13.00 -3.10
CA ASN A 37 -5.37 -13.44 -4.50
C ASN A 37 -4.26 -12.85 -5.39
N TRP A 38 -3.22 -12.25 -4.83
CA TRP A 38 -2.12 -11.62 -5.60
C TRP A 38 -1.53 -12.50 -6.70
N LYS A 39 -1.53 -13.81 -6.52
CA LYS A 39 -0.99 -14.75 -7.52
C LYS A 39 -1.94 -14.99 -8.69
N ASN A 40 -3.24 -14.81 -8.51
CA ASN A 40 -4.25 -15.21 -9.49
C ASN A 40 -4.81 -14.06 -10.33
N GLU A 41 -4.75 -12.81 -9.86
CA GLU A 41 -5.45 -11.68 -10.48
C GLU A 41 -4.54 -10.54 -10.99
N SER A 42 -3.22 -10.69 -10.96
CA SER A 42 -2.33 -9.64 -11.44
C SER A 42 -2.32 -9.60 -12.97
N ASN A 43 -3.14 -8.72 -13.58
CA ASN A 43 -3.18 -8.51 -15.03
C ASN A 43 -2.26 -7.35 -15.46
N ILE A 44 -0.96 -7.49 -15.18
CA ILE A 44 0.09 -6.51 -15.54
C ILE A 44 0.92 -6.91 -16.76
N GLY A 45 0.41 -7.89 -17.53
CA GLY A 45 1.11 -8.49 -18.68
C GLY A 45 1.97 -9.70 -18.31
N LYS A 46 2.08 -10.67 -19.23
CA LYS A 46 2.66 -12.00 -18.98
C LYS A 46 4.08 -11.95 -18.35
N ILE A 47 4.97 -11.12 -18.88
CA ILE A 47 6.36 -10.99 -18.40
C ILE A 47 6.41 -10.28 -17.04
N SER A 48 5.60 -9.23 -16.85
CA SER A 48 5.53 -8.47 -15.60
C SER A 48 4.89 -9.29 -14.48
N ASN A 49 3.84 -10.06 -14.77
CA ASN A 49 3.22 -11.00 -13.84
C ASN A 49 4.23 -12.05 -13.37
N GLN A 50 4.99 -12.62 -14.29
CA GLN A 50 6.01 -13.60 -13.96
C GLN A 50 7.08 -13.04 -13.02
N LYS A 51 7.58 -11.82 -13.29
CA LYS A 51 8.55 -11.13 -12.42
C LYS A 51 7.93 -10.79 -11.05
N PHE A 52 6.68 -10.36 -11.01
CA PHE A 52 5.96 -10.00 -9.79
C PHE A 52 5.71 -11.22 -8.89
N CYS A 53 5.30 -12.35 -9.46
CA CYS A 53 5.11 -13.61 -8.73
C CYS A 53 6.40 -14.17 -8.12
N PHE A 54 7.57 -13.76 -8.62
CA PHE A 54 8.88 -14.18 -8.08
C PHE A 54 9.31 -13.39 -6.84
N ILE A 55 8.67 -12.25 -6.51
CA ILE A 55 8.98 -11.50 -5.30
C ILE A 55 8.33 -12.21 -4.11
N PRO A 56 9.08 -12.62 -3.09
CA PRO A 56 8.52 -13.31 -1.93
C PRO A 56 7.87 -12.30 -0.96
N HIS A 57 6.72 -11.73 -1.36
CA HIS A 57 6.01 -10.70 -0.58
C HIS A 57 5.73 -11.15 0.86
N SER A 58 5.29 -12.40 1.06
CA SER A 58 5.02 -12.95 2.40
C SER A 58 6.26 -12.93 3.29
N THR A 59 7.43 -13.28 2.73
CA THR A 59 8.70 -13.25 3.49
C THR A 59 9.10 -11.82 3.85
N ILE A 60 8.88 -10.85 2.94
CA ILE A 60 9.18 -9.43 3.21
C ILE A 60 8.24 -8.91 4.31
N PHE A 61 6.94 -9.20 4.23
CA PHE A 61 5.96 -8.78 5.22
C PHE A 61 6.26 -9.38 6.60
N GLN A 62 6.64 -10.66 6.65
CA GLN A 62 7.03 -11.30 7.89
C GLN A 62 8.24 -10.60 8.54
N LYS A 63 9.25 -10.22 7.75
CA LYS A 63 10.41 -9.47 8.25
C LYS A 63 10.07 -8.08 8.76
N ILE A 64 9.16 -7.38 8.08
CA ILE A 64 8.68 -6.07 8.52
C ILE A 64 7.95 -6.25 9.86
N LYS A 65 7.07 -7.24 9.96
CA LYS A 65 6.35 -7.58 11.18
C LYS A 65 7.30 -7.82 12.35
N GLU A 66 8.23 -8.75 12.20
CA GLU A 66 9.22 -9.11 13.25
C GLU A 66 10.04 -7.89 13.71
N LYS A 67 10.47 -7.04 12.76
CA LYS A 67 11.24 -5.84 13.09
C LYS A 67 10.40 -4.79 13.82
N CYS A 68 9.18 -4.53 13.37
CA CYS A 68 8.29 -3.57 14.03
C CYS A 68 7.94 -4.02 15.44
N GLU A 69 7.53 -5.28 15.61
CA GLU A 69 7.17 -5.86 16.91
C GLU A 69 8.34 -5.86 17.90
N SER A 70 9.58 -6.10 17.42
CA SER A 70 10.77 -6.12 18.27
C SER A 70 11.07 -4.77 18.96
N VAL A 71 10.49 -3.67 18.49
CA VAL A 71 10.64 -2.32 19.04
C VAL A 71 9.32 -1.71 19.51
N GLY A 72 8.26 -2.54 19.66
CA GLY A 72 6.97 -2.11 20.17
C GLY A 72 6.09 -1.38 19.15
N ILE A 73 6.39 -1.46 17.85
CA ILE A 73 5.55 -0.91 16.79
C ILE A 73 4.50 -1.95 16.40
N THR A 74 3.22 -1.57 16.45
CA THR A 74 2.12 -2.43 16.05
C THR A 74 2.13 -2.66 14.52
N TYR A 75 2.05 -3.93 14.10
CA TYR A 75 1.96 -4.32 12.71
C TYR A 75 0.57 -4.88 12.40
N ILE A 76 -0.10 -4.33 11.38
CA ILE A 76 -1.44 -4.74 10.96
C ILE A 76 -1.44 -5.09 9.48
N GLU A 77 -1.99 -6.26 9.12
CA GLU A 77 -2.30 -6.61 7.73
C GLU A 77 -3.78 -6.33 7.47
N ARG A 78 -4.06 -5.56 6.41
CA ARG A 78 -5.43 -5.21 6.03
C ARG A 78 -5.72 -5.65 4.60
N GLU A 79 -6.87 -6.25 4.40
CA GLU A 79 -7.39 -6.57 3.07
C GLU A 79 -7.51 -5.29 2.24
N GLU A 80 -6.95 -5.29 0.99
CA GLU A 80 -6.74 -4.09 0.19
C GLU A 80 -7.67 -3.94 -1.01
N SER A 81 -8.68 -4.80 -1.19
CA SER A 81 -9.59 -4.72 -2.34
C SER A 81 -10.19 -3.32 -2.47
N TYR A 82 -10.27 -2.87 -3.70
CA TYR A 82 -10.79 -1.56 -4.11
C TYR A 82 -9.99 -0.32 -3.67
N THR A 83 -8.97 -0.45 -2.82
CA THR A 83 -8.20 0.70 -2.31
C THR A 83 -7.46 1.47 -3.40
N SER A 84 -7.00 0.79 -4.45
CA SER A 84 -6.36 1.43 -5.61
C SER A 84 -7.35 2.07 -6.60
N LYS A 85 -8.64 1.70 -6.52
CA LYS A 85 -9.71 2.22 -7.38
C LYS A 85 -10.45 3.39 -6.75
N ALA A 86 -10.68 3.35 -5.44
CA ALA A 86 -11.37 4.40 -4.70
C ALA A 86 -10.51 5.67 -4.62
N SER A 87 -11.16 6.83 -4.70
CA SER A 87 -10.51 8.13 -4.51
C SER A 87 -10.41 8.47 -3.04
N PHE A 88 -9.19 8.60 -2.53
CA PHE A 88 -8.94 9.02 -1.15
C PHE A 88 -9.40 10.46 -0.91
N LEU A 89 -9.01 11.40 -1.77
CA LEU A 89 -9.31 12.82 -1.60
C LEU A 89 -10.81 13.15 -1.79
N ASP A 90 -11.52 12.36 -2.60
CA ASP A 90 -12.98 12.51 -2.76
C ASP A 90 -13.76 11.74 -1.69
N LYS A 91 -13.08 11.06 -0.76
CA LYS A 91 -13.65 10.27 0.33
C LYS A 91 -14.60 9.16 -0.13
N ASP A 92 -14.29 8.52 -1.26
CA ASP A 92 -15.09 7.39 -1.75
C ASP A 92 -15.28 6.34 -0.66
N ASN A 93 -16.45 5.71 -0.64
CA ASN A 93 -16.67 4.53 0.18
C ASN A 93 -15.84 3.37 -0.39
N ILE A 94 -15.16 2.61 0.48
CA ILE A 94 -14.33 1.48 0.10
C ILE A 94 -15.09 0.21 0.48
N PRO A 95 -15.62 -0.54 -0.50
CA PRO A 95 -16.37 -1.76 -0.21
C PRO A 95 -15.49 -2.84 0.41
N ILE A 96 -16.13 -3.76 1.14
CA ILE A 96 -15.52 -5.02 1.57
C ILE A 96 -15.64 -6.00 0.40
N TYR A 97 -14.58 -6.75 0.14
CA TYR A 97 -14.62 -7.81 -0.87
C TYR A 97 -15.47 -8.97 -0.36
N GLU A 98 -16.43 -9.38 -1.17
CA GLU A 98 -17.24 -10.57 -0.96
C GLU A 98 -17.00 -11.53 -2.11
N GLU A 99 -16.57 -12.75 -1.81
CA GLU A 99 -16.33 -13.78 -2.83
C GLU A 99 -17.65 -14.15 -3.53
N GLY A 100 -17.63 -14.20 -4.86
CA GLY A 100 -18.82 -14.45 -5.66
C GLY A 100 -19.73 -13.23 -5.91
N SER A 101 -19.41 -12.06 -5.36
CA SER A 101 -20.15 -10.83 -5.66
C SER A 101 -19.75 -10.25 -7.01
N PHE A 102 -20.74 -10.04 -7.89
CA PHE A 102 -20.56 -9.37 -9.19
C PHE A 102 -20.89 -7.87 -9.14
N THR A 103 -20.94 -7.28 -7.96
CA THR A 103 -21.31 -5.86 -7.78
C THR A 103 -20.27 -4.95 -8.43
N LYS A 104 -20.69 -4.14 -9.39
CA LYS A 104 -19.85 -3.07 -9.95
C LYS A 104 -19.93 -1.85 -9.06
N TYR A 105 -18.78 -1.43 -8.55
CA TYR A 105 -18.65 -0.19 -7.78
C TYR A 105 -18.14 0.95 -8.66
N ASN A 106 -18.79 2.11 -8.56
CA ASN A 106 -18.36 3.32 -9.23
C ASN A 106 -17.56 4.18 -8.24
N PHE A 107 -16.40 4.64 -8.68
CA PHE A 107 -15.53 5.53 -7.89
C PHE A 107 -15.43 6.90 -8.52
N SER A 108 -15.24 7.93 -7.70
CA SER A 108 -15.22 9.34 -8.11
C SER A 108 -14.02 9.69 -9.00
N GLY A 109 -12.89 9.05 -8.78
CA GLY A 109 -11.66 9.26 -9.53
C GLY A 109 -11.26 8.05 -10.37
N LYS A 110 -10.15 8.17 -11.08
CA LYS A 110 -9.61 7.09 -11.91
C LYS A 110 -8.09 7.14 -12.04
N ARG A 111 -7.47 6.01 -12.26
CA ARG A 111 -6.08 5.93 -12.68
C ARG A 111 -5.97 6.43 -14.12
N VAL A 112 -5.15 7.45 -14.37
CA VAL A 112 -4.97 8.05 -15.70
C VAL A 112 -3.72 7.53 -16.40
N GLU A 113 -2.66 7.27 -15.62
CA GLU A 113 -1.39 6.70 -16.08
C GLU A 113 -0.82 5.77 -15.02
N ARG A 114 0.29 5.08 -15.37
CA ARG A 114 1.04 4.30 -14.39
C ARG A 114 1.59 5.22 -13.30
N GLY A 115 1.22 4.95 -12.04
CA GLY A 115 1.64 5.74 -10.88
C GLY A 115 0.85 7.03 -10.67
N LEU A 116 -0.15 7.36 -11.52
CA LEU A 116 -0.90 8.60 -11.44
C LEU A 116 -2.42 8.34 -11.36
N TYR A 117 -3.04 8.93 -10.36
CA TYR A 117 -4.47 8.87 -10.10
C TYR A 117 -5.08 10.28 -10.15
N LYS A 118 -6.20 10.45 -10.84
CA LYS A 118 -6.93 11.72 -10.96
C LYS A 118 -8.25 11.65 -10.20
N THR A 119 -8.44 12.58 -9.27
CA THR A 119 -9.66 12.72 -8.47
C THR A 119 -10.80 13.32 -9.30
N LYS A 120 -12.03 13.29 -8.78
CA LYS A 120 -13.20 13.96 -9.37
C LYS A 120 -12.96 15.47 -9.59
N LYS A 121 -12.25 16.11 -8.66
CA LYS A 121 -11.89 17.54 -8.74
C LYS A 121 -10.71 17.84 -9.66
N GLY A 122 -10.18 16.83 -10.36
CA GLY A 122 -9.05 17.00 -11.27
C GLY A 122 -7.68 17.02 -10.60
N ILE A 123 -7.58 16.85 -9.29
CA ILE A 123 -6.29 16.80 -8.57
C ILE A 123 -5.57 15.50 -8.96
N LEU A 124 -4.29 15.63 -9.28
CA LEU A 124 -3.41 14.50 -9.57
C LEU A 124 -2.66 14.11 -8.31
N ILE A 125 -2.73 12.83 -7.93
CA ILE A 125 -2.04 12.23 -6.80
C ILE A 125 -1.27 10.99 -7.26
N ASN A 126 -0.15 10.69 -6.63
CA ASN A 126 0.51 9.40 -6.86
C ASN A 126 -0.44 8.24 -6.51
N ALA A 127 -0.56 7.26 -7.43
CA ALA A 127 -1.52 6.18 -7.29
C ALA A 127 -1.24 5.26 -6.08
N ASP A 128 0.05 5.10 -5.71
CA ASP A 128 0.45 4.27 -4.57
C ASP A 128 0.14 5.01 -3.25
N VAL A 129 0.32 6.34 -3.22
CA VAL A 129 -0.10 7.19 -2.09
C VAL A 129 -1.62 7.14 -1.92
N ASN A 130 -2.41 7.23 -3.01
CA ASN A 130 -3.86 7.08 -2.96
C ASN A 130 -4.27 5.72 -2.37
N GLY A 131 -3.64 4.63 -2.85
CA GLY A 131 -3.90 3.29 -2.35
C GLY A 131 -3.54 3.12 -0.86
N ALA A 132 -2.34 3.55 -0.46
CA ALA A 132 -1.88 3.48 0.93
C ALA A 132 -2.79 4.27 1.89
N SER A 133 -3.21 5.48 1.50
CA SER A 133 -4.15 6.28 2.28
C SER A 133 -5.51 5.59 2.45
N ASN A 134 -5.99 4.91 1.41
CA ASN A 134 -7.22 4.14 1.47
C ASN A 134 -7.09 2.87 2.32
N ILE A 135 -5.94 2.18 2.30
CA ILE A 135 -5.65 1.05 3.20
C ILE A 135 -5.72 1.52 4.65
N LEU A 136 -5.10 2.66 4.97
CA LEU A 136 -5.14 3.22 6.31
C LEU A 136 -6.58 3.61 6.73
N ARG A 137 -7.38 4.22 5.84
CA ARG A 137 -8.81 4.52 6.11
C ARG A 137 -9.65 3.26 6.30
N LYS A 138 -9.30 2.17 5.63
CA LYS A 138 -10.02 0.90 5.74
C LYS A 138 -9.81 0.26 7.10
N GLU A 139 -8.62 0.47 7.70
CA GLU A 139 -8.31 0.04 9.06
C GLU A 139 -8.84 1.02 10.10
N PHE A 140 -8.50 2.29 9.97
CA PHE A 140 -8.86 3.35 10.91
C PHE A 140 -9.74 4.39 10.22
N LYS A 141 -11.06 4.31 10.40
CA LYS A 141 -12.03 5.20 9.75
C LYS A 141 -11.73 6.68 10.01
N ASP A 142 -11.22 6.99 11.19
CA ASP A 142 -10.93 8.35 11.66
C ASP A 142 -9.45 8.77 11.48
N ALA A 143 -8.63 7.97 10.81
CA ALA A 143 -7.19 8.24 10.69
C ALA A 143 -6.83 9.64 10.15
N PHE A 144 -7.73 10.25 9.40
CA PHE A 144 -7.52 11.54 8.75
C PHE A 144 -8.55 12.60 9.13
N LYS A 145 -9.35 12.40 10.18
CA LYS A 145 -10.47 13.30 10.50
C LYS A 145 -10.03 14.71 10.85
N ASP A 146 -8.89 14.83 11.52
CA ASP A 146 -8.36 16.12 12.00
C ASP A 146 -7.47 16.82 10.97
N ILE A 147 -7.20 16.18 9.84
CA ILE A 147 -6.36 16.73 8.77
C ILE A 147 -7.22 17.54 7.82
N LYS A 148 -7.00 18.86 7.80
CA LYS A 148 -7.72 19.80 6.93
C LYS A 148 -7.11 19.96 5.56
N ASP A 149 -5.77 19.86 5.45
CA ASP A 149 -5.03 20.02 4.20
C ASP A 149 -4.25 18.76 3.86
N PHE A 150 -4.59 18.17 2.72
CA PHE A 150 -3.92 16.99 2.15
C PHE A 150 -2.92 17.33 1.06
N SER A 151 -2.58 18.60 0.87
CA SER A 151 -1.70 19.03 -0.23
C SER A 151 -0.33 18.37 -0.17
N TYR A 152 0.16 18.00 1.01
CA TYR A 152 1.42 17.29 1.21
C TYR A 152 1.44 15.89 0.55
N LEU A 153 0.29 15.25 0.35
CA LEU A 153 0.20 13.94 -0.29
C LEU A 153 0.41 13.97 -1.82
N TYR A 154 0.23 15.13 -2.45
CA TYR A 154 0.37 15.24 -3.91
C TYR A 154 1.41 16.27 -4.36
N LYS A 155 1.89 17.15 -3.47
CA LYS A 155 2.96 18.10 -3.77
C LYS A 155 4.35 17.51 -3.68
N THR A 156 4.57 16.55 -2.77
CA THR A 156 5.91 16.03 -2.48
C THR A 156 5.90 14.53 -2.28
N VAL A 157 6.21 13.77 -3.32
CA VAL A 157 6.44 12.31 -3.22
C VAL A 157 7.94 12.05 -3.18
N ARG A 158 8.44 11.47 -2.09
CA ARG A 158 9.83 11.05 -1.97
C ARG A 158 10.02 9.66 -2.57
N ARG A 159 10.98 9.55 -3.50
CA ARG A 159 11.51 8.25 -3.91
C ARG A 159 12.68 7.88 -3.00
N ILE A 160 12.64 6.70 -2.41
CA ILE A 160 13.70 6.17 -1.56
C ILE A 160 14.36 5.01 -2.29
N THR A 161 15.68 5.04 -2.40
CA THR A 161 16.47 3.92 -2.91
C THR A 161 17.13 3.24 -1.72
N ILE A 162 16.85 1.95 -1.55
CA ILE A 162 17.47 1.11 -0.50
C ILE A 162 18.64 0.37 -1.16
N THR A 163 19.85 0.73 -0.78
CA THR A 163 21.11 0.11 -1.27
C THR A 163 21.63 -0.95 -0.32
#